data_2bbd5057b9dd393f32b8ad9f672908a4
#
_entry.id   2bbd5057b9dd393f32b8ad9f672908a4
#
_cell.length_a   1.000
_cell.length_b   1.000
_cell.length_c   1.000
_cell.angle_alpha   90.00
_cell.angle_beta   90.00
_cell.angle_gamma   90.00
#
_symmetry.space_group_name_H-M   'P 1'
#
loop_
_entity.id
_entity.type
_entity.pdbx_description
1 polymer ?
#
loop_
_entity_poly.entity_id
_entity_poly.type
_entity_poly.pdbx_seq_one_letter_code
_entity_poly.pdbx_strand_id
1 'polypeptide(L)'
;PVVLHASKNGPFFLCHKCGERRSAEERCTNCDSWKLVTLGAGTEKIEEEIRKIVPDAHIFSLNRDSITTHKQGAKVVAAFYDTPGSILIGTEMALLYLDAPVENSAIASIDSLFSIPDFKISEKVLSILLHIRSCTQNMLLLQTRNPDQPLFGYALKGNILDFYREEIALRKTFHYPPFSTLIKLSIEGKKDDIVAEMSRAKTVFADQEMDVFPSFVKGKNGTSILHALIKVPKKEWPKPQLIERLQSLSPRWTIKVDPDSL
;
A
#
# COMPACT_ATOMS: atom_id res chain seq x y z
N PRO A 1 -5.04 -0.08 5.40
CA PRO A 1 -4.60 0.72 6.57
C PRO A 1 -5.65 1.77 6.90
N VAL A 2 -5.94 1.92 8.18
CA VAL A 2 -6.84 2.95 8.69
C VAL A 2 -6.05 3.95 9.51
N VAL A 3 -6.39 5.23 9.40
CA VAL A 3 -5.77 6.32 10.14
C VAL A 3 -6.75 6.83 11.18
N LEU A 4 -6.26 7.15 12.38
CA LEU A 4 -7.07 7.75 13.42
C LEU A 4 -7.25 9.24 13.13
N HIS A 5 -8.50 9.67 13.05
CA HIS A 5 -8.88 11.07 12.91
C HIS A 5 -9.58 11.56 14.17
N ALA A 6 -9.27 12.76 14.60
CA ALA A 6 -10.03 13.46 15.62
C ALA A 6 -11.23 14.16 14.98
N SER A 7 -12.41 14.05 15.62
CA SER A 7 -13.64 14.72 15.19
C SER A 7 -14.36 15.29 16.40
N LYS A 8 -15.22 16.29 16.18
CA LYS A 8 -16.10 16.84 17.24
C LYS A 8 -17.01 15.78 17.89
N ASN A 9 -17.29 14.69 17.17
CA ASN A 9 -18.11 13.56 17.62
C ASN A 9 -17.29 12.39 18.15
N GLY A 10 -16.02 12.59 18.50
CA GLY A 10 -15.09 11.57 18.97
C GLY A 10 -14.12 11.09 17.90
N PRO A 11 -13.05 10.39 18.31
CA PRO A 11 -12.06 9.85 17.41
C PRO A 11 -12.64 8.70 16.56
N PHE A 12 -12.23 8.60 15.31
CA PHE A 12 -12.62 7.54 14.41
C PHE A 12 -11.46 7.09 13.52
N PHE A 13 -11.49 5.83 13.12
CA PHE A 13 -10.59 5.30 12.12
C PHE A 13 -11.16 5.52 10.71
N LEU A 14 -10.35 6.12 9.83
CA LEU A 14 -10.67 6.29 8.41
C LEU A 14 -9.68 5.52 7.56
N CYS A 15 -10.18 4.71 6.66
CA CYS A 15 -9.36 4.14 5.60
C CYS A 15 -9.34 5.09 4.40
N HIS A 16 -8.22 5.77 4.17
CA HIS A 16 -8.06 6.69 3.03
C HIS A 16 -8.12 5.99 1.65
N LYS A 17 -8.05 4.66 1.63
CA LYS A 17 -8.16 3.88 0.39
C LYS A 17 -9.62 3.60 0.00
N CYS A 18 -10.49 3.31 0.97
CA CYS A 18 -11.88 2.94 0.73
C CYS A 18 -12.92 3.87 1.37
N GLY A 19 -12.51 4.87 2.14
CA GLY A 19 -13.41 5.77 2.86
C GLY A 19 -14.16 5.13 4.04
N GLU A 20 -13.86 3.86 4.39
CA GLU A 20 -14.48 3.18 5.53
C GLU A 20 -14.18 3.94 6.81
N ARG A 21 -15.24 4.24 7.57
CA ARG A 21 -15.16 4.87 8.90
C ARG A 21 -15.59 3.88 9.97
N ARG A 22 -14.81 3.80 11.03
CA ARG A 22 -15.12 3.01 12.23
C ARG A 22 -14.87 3.86 13.45
N SER A 23 -15.70 3.71 14.48
CA SER A 23 -15.44 4.34 15.78
C SER A 23 -14.11 3.84 16.34
N ALA A 24 -13.33 4.71 16.96
CA ALA A 24 -12.10 4.30 17.64
C ALA A 24 -12.36 3.45 18.90
N GLU A 25 -13.63 3.39 19.35
CA GLU A 25 -14.06 2.57 20.49
C GLU A 25 -14.53 1.16 20.09
N GLU A 26 -14.59 0.85 18.78
CA GLU A 26 -14.96 -0.48 18.31
C GLU A 26 -13.92 -1.52 18.70
N ARG A 27 -14.44 -2.65 19.16
CA ARG A 27 -13.62 -3.83 19.46
C ARG A 27 -13.34 -4.64 18.20
N CYS A 28 -12.26 -5.41 18.23
CA CYS A 28 -11.98 -6.34 17.15
C CYS A 28 -13.08 -7.38 17.04
N THR A 29 -13.71 -7.50 15.88
CA THR A 29 -14.80 -8.46 15.62
C THR A 29 -14.36 -9.92 15.71
N ASN A 30 -13.06 -10.20 15.69
CA ASN A 30 -12.50 -11.55 15.73
C ASN A 30 -12.06 -11.98 17.15
N CYS A 31 -11.42 -11.09 17.90
CA CYS A 31 -10.86 -11.42 19.23
C CYS A 31 -11.37 -10.52 20.35
N ASP A 32 -12.34 -9.68 20.09
CA ASP A 32 -12.97 -8.71 21.03
C ASP A 32 -11.97 -7.76 21.74
N SER A 33 -10.74 -7.69 21.25
CA SER A 33 -9.74 -6.78 21.79
C SER A 33 -10.14 -5.33 21.54
N TRP A 34 -10.14 -4.52 22.59
CA TRP A 34 -10.38 -3.08 22.51
C TRP A 34 -9.12 -2.26 22.18
N LYS A 35 -7.93 -2.88 22.27
CA LYS A 35 -6.64 -2.23 21.97
C LYS A 35 -6.35 -2.24 20.48
N LEU A 36 -7.15 -1.52 19.69
CA LEU A 36 -6.80 -1.24 18.31
C LEU A 36 -5.79 -0.09 18.29
N VAL A 37 -4.55 -0.39 17.96
CA VAL A 37 -3.48 0.59 17.83
C VAL A 37 -3.30 0.92 16.34
N THR A 38 -3.22 2.21 16.01
CA THR A 38 -2.86 2.65 14.66
C THR A 38 -1.49 2.13 14.29
N LEU A 39 -1.36 1.50 13.13
CA LEU A 39 -0.09 0.98 12.62
C LEU A 39 0.82 2.08 12.05
N GLY A 40 0.34 3.30 11.89
CA GLY A 40 1.10 4.42 11.35
C GLY A 40 0.73 5.75 11.99
N ALA A 41 1.61 6.73 11.90
CA ALA A 41 1.32 8.11 12.21
C ALA A 41 0.85 8.82 10.92
N GLY A 42 -0.29 9.52 10.97
CA GLY A 42 -0.69 10.43 9.90
C GLY A 42 0.21 11.66 9.85
N THR A 43 0.28 12.32 8.70
CA THR A 43 1.08 13.54 8.51
C THR A 43 0.70 14.64 9.50
N GLU A 44 -0.58 14.77 9.82
CA GLU A 44 -1.10 15.73 10.81
C GLU A 44 -0.53 15.50 12.20
N LYS A 45 -0.53 14.24 12.65
CA LYS A 45 0.03 13.91 13.96
C LYS A 45 1.55 14.14 14.03
N ILE A 46 2.26 13.84 12.95
CA ILE A 46 3.70 14.11 12.85
C ILE A 46 3.94 15.62 12.94
N GLU A 47 3.15 16.42 12.22
CA GLU A 47 3.25 17.89 12.29
C GLU A 47 3.00 18.42 13.71
N GLU A 48 1.94 17.94 14.38
CA GLU A 48 1.66 18.32 15.76
C GLU A 48 2.82 18.01 16.71
N GLU A 49 3.43 16.82 16.60
CA GLU A 49 4.57 16.44 17.45
C GLU A 49 5.83 17.27 17.14
N ILE A 50 6.09 17.57 15.87
CA ILE A 50 7.21 18.42 15.46
C ILE A 50 7.02 19.84 16.00
N ARG A 51 5.82 20.42 15.93
CA ARG A 51 5.53 21.76 16.45
C ARG A 51 5.71 21.88 17.96
N LYS A 52 5.55 20.78 18.71
CA LYS A 52 5.86 20.75 20.16
C LYS A 52 7.36 20.82 20.44
N ILE A 53 8.17 20.22 19.55
CA ILE A 53 9.63 20.14 19.71
C ILE A 53 10.32 21.39 19.15
N VAL A 54 9.85 21.85 17.97
CA VAL A 54 10.40 22.99 17.24
C VAL A 54 9.25 23.95 16.85
N PRO A 55 8.75 24.78 17.78
CA PRO A 55 7.56 25.61 17.54
C PRO A 55 7.69 26.59 16.37
N ASP A 56 8.90 27.11 16.17
CA ASP A 56 9.19 28.14 15.15
C ASP A 56 9.58 27.58 13.79
N ALA A 57 9.54 26.25 13.61
CA ALA A 57 9.90 25.63 12.34
C ALA A 57 8.90 25.97 11.25
N HIS A 58 9.40 26.36 10.06
CA HIS A 58 8.59 26.41 8.85
C HIS A 58 8.30 24.99 8.36
N ILE A 59 7.03 24.56 8.44
CA ILE A 59 6.61 23.23 8.04
C ILE A 59 5.82 23.32 6.74
N PHE A 60 6.27 22.57 5.75
CA PHE A 60 5.58 22.34 4.49
C PHE A 60 4.94 20.95 4.50
N SER A 61 3.69 20.82 4.08
CA SER A 61 2.97 19.54 4.03
C SER A 61 2.65 19.16 2.59
N LEU A 62 2.99 17.91 2.23
CA LEU A 62 2.78 17.36 0.91
C LEU A 62 2.06 16.00 1.00
N ASN A 63 0.74 16.04 0.93
CA ASN A 63 -0.13 14.87 0.96
C ASN A 63 -1.28 15.02 -0.07
N ARG A 64 -2.06 13.96 -0.27
CA ARG A 64 -3.17 13.97 -1.25
C ARG A 64 -4.26 15.00 -0.94
N ASP A 65 -4.44 15.34 0.32
CA ASP A 65 -5.50 16.26 0.75
C ASP A 65 -5.08 17.71 0.54
N SER A 66 -3.78 17.99 0.61
CA SER A 66 -3.21 19.33 0.43
C SER A 66 -2.88 19.65 -1.04
N ILE A 67 -2.72 18.66 -1.90
CA ILE A 67 -2.24 18.83 -3.29
C ILE A 67 -3.14 18.11 -4.27
N THR A 68 -3.77 18.88 -5.14
CA THR A 68 -4.67 18.37 -6.20
C THR A 68 -4.01 18.35 -7.58
N THR A 69 -2.93 19.10 -7.78
CA THR A 69 -2.23 19.21 -9.07
C THR A 69 -0.72 19.08 -8.91
N HIS A 70 -0.05 18.53 -9.93
CA HIS A 70 1.41 18.42 -9.97
C HIS A 70 2.09 19.80 -9.77
N LYS A 71 1.54 20.86 -10.36
CA LYS A 71 2.08 22.22 -10.24
C LYS A 71 2.07 22.73 -8.79
N GLN A 72 1.06 22.36 -8.00
CA GLN A 72 1.01 22.72 -6.57
C GLN A 72 2.10 21.99 -5.78
N GLY A 73 2.30 20.68 -6.04
CA GLY A 73 3.36 19.90 -5.39
C GLY A 73 4.75 20.48 -5.67
N ALA A 74 5.04 20.78 -6.92
CA ALA A 74 6.30 21.40 -7.32
C ALA A 74 6.53 22.76 -6.64
N LYS A 75 5.49 23.61 -6.50
CA LYS A 75 5.59 24.89 -5.79
C LYS A 75 5.91 24.71 -4.29
N VAL A 76 5.28 23.73 -3.63
CA VAL A 76 5.52 23.47 -2.21
C VAL A 76 6.97 23.04 -1.99
N VAL A 77 7.47 22.14 -2.84
CA VAL A 77 8.85 21.66 -2.74
C VAL A 77 9.87 22.75 -3.08
N ALA A 78 9.61 23.59 -4.08
CA ALA A 78 10.45 24.76 -4.37
C ALA A 78 10.54 25.70 -3.17
N ALA A 79 9.39 26.06 -2.56
CA ALA A 79 9.37 26.90 -1.36
C ALA A 79 10.10 26.24 -0.15
N PHE A 80 10.02 24.93 -0.03
CA PHE A 80 10.79 24.18 0.98
C PHE A 80 12.30 24.33 0.76
N TYR A 81 12.80 24.17 -0.47
CA TYR A 81 14.23 24.34 -0.75
C TYR A 81 14.69 25.81 -0.61
N ASP A 82 13.83 26.77 -0.89
CA ASP A 82 14.12 28.20 -0.75
C ASP A 82 14.09 28.69 0.71
N THR A 83 13.64 27.85 1.66
CA THR A 83 13.50 28.21 3.08
C THR A 83 14.48 27.39 3.94
N PRO A 84 15.67 27.91 4.27
CA PRO A 84 16.64 27.23 5.13
C PRO A 84 16.05 26.88 6.51
N GLY A 85 16.34 25.64 6.99
CA GLY A 85 15.85 25.17 8.28
C GLY A 85 14.36 24.76 8.28
N SER A 86 13.73 24.73 7.15
CA SER A 86 12.36 24.26 7.01
C SER A 86 12.26 22.72 7.07
N ILE A 87 11.05 22.24 7.33
CA ILE A 87 10.73 20.81 7.38
C ILE A 87 9.65 20.50 6.36
N LEU A 88 9.89 19.49 5.51
CA LEU A 88 8.88 18.96 4.60
C LEU A 88 8.28 17.67 5.18
N ILE A 89 7.00 17.67 5.46
CA ILE A 89 6.25 16.48 5.88
C ILE A 89 5.44 15.96 4.70
N GLY A 90 5.59 14.69 4.36
CA GLY A 90 4.86 14.14 3.23
C GLY A 90 4.63 12.63 3.33
N THR A 91 3.79 12.15 2.42
CA THR A 91 3.63 10.71 2.14
C THR A 91 4.62 10.29 1.06
N GLU A 92 4.59 9.01 0.66
CA GLU A 92 5.37 8.49 -0.50
C GLU A 92 5.29 9.42 -1.74
N MET A 93 4.17 10.13 -1.91
CA MET A 93 3.97 11.06 -3.01
C MET A 93 5.01 12.21 -3.00
N ALA A 94 5.53 12.60 -1.84
CA ALA A 94 6.53 13.66 -1.74
C ALA A 94 7.82 13.33 -2.50
N LEU A 95 8.17 12.04 -2.57
CA LEU A 95 9.38 11.58 -3.26
C LEU A 95 9.36 11.87 -4.76
N LEU A 96 8.18 12.04 -5.36
CA LEU A 96 8.05 12.38 -6.79
C LEU A 96 8.48 13.82 -7.13
N TYR A 97 8.65 14.64 -6.10
CA TYR A 97 8.98 16.07 -6.25
C TYR A 97 10.36 16.44 -5.72
N LEU A 98 11.04 15.50 -5.02
CA LEU A 98 12.39 15.75 -4.51
C LEU A 98 13.38 15.57 -5.65
N ASP A 99 13.82 16.67 -6.23
CA ASP A 99 14.77 16.75 -7.34
C ASP A 99 16.18 17.16 -6.92
N ALA A 100 16.34 17.56 -5.65
CA ALA A 100 17.63 17.90 -5.05
C ALA A 100 17.82 17.21 -3.69
N PRO A 101 19.06 17.06 -3.22
CA PRO A 101 19.34 16.46 -1.93
C PRO A 101 18.81 17.31 -0.77
N VAL A 102 18.40 16.63 0.29
CA VAL A 102 18.06 17.22 1.59
C VAL A 102 19.11 16.87 2.62
N GLU A 103 19.30 17.72 3.62
CA GLU A 103 20.34 17.53 4.62
C GLU A 103 20.08 16.29 5.49
N ASN A 104 18.88 16.19 6.03
CA ASN A 104 18.46 15.07 6.88
C ASN A 104 17.06 14.59 6.45
N SER A 105 16.82 13.30 6.62
CA SER A 105 15.53 12.70 6.35
C SER A 105 15.09 11.77 7.48
N ALA A 106 13.79 11.61 7.63
CA ALA A 106 13.22 10.66 8.57
C ALA A 106 12.00 9.94 7.97
N ILE A 107 11.91 8.65 8.23
CA ILE A 107 10.71 7.85 7.96
C ILE A 107 10.04 7.57 9.30
N ALA A 108 8.95 8.28 9.59
CA ALA A 108 8.27 8.23 10.88
C ALA A 108 7.42 6.96 11.07
N SER A 109 7.02 6.27 10.01
CA SER A 109 6.28 5.02 10.09
C SER A 109 6.34 4.26 8.77
N ILE A 110 7.05 3.14 8.78
CA ILE A 110 7.14 2.23 7.63
C ILE A 110 6.32 0.96 7.83
N ASP A 111 6.00 0.62 9.08
CA ASP A 111 5.38 -0.65 9.44
C ASP A 111 4.00 -0.85 8.79
N SER A 112 3.27 0.24 8.55
CA SER A 112 1.97 0.20 7.88
C SER A 112 2.04 -0.32 6.44
N LEU A 113 3.16 -0.16 5.76
CA LEU A 113 3.36 -0.68 4.41
C LEU A 113 3.41 -2.21 4.40
N PHE A 114 4.05 -2.83 5.40
CA PHE A 114 4.13 -4.29 5.50
C PHE A 114 2.79 -4.97 5.79
N SER A 115 1.78 -4.22 6.22
CA SER A 115 0.42 -4.74 6.41
C SER A 115 -0.39 -4.84 5.10
N ILE A 116 0.14 -4.33 3.99
CA ILE A 116 -0.50 -4.42 2.68
C ILE A 116 -0.22 -5.83 2.12
N PRO A 117 -1.24 -6.65 1.86
CA PRO A 117 -1.06 -7.99 1.31
C PRO A 117 -0.78 -7.92 -0.19
N ASP A 118 0.43 -7.55 -0.54
CA ASP A 118 0.90 -7.50 -1.91
C ASP A 118 2.29 -8.15 -1.99
N PHE A 119 2.47 -9.03 -2.96
CA PHE A 119 3.74 -9.75 -3.15
C PHE A 119 4.90 -8.82 -3.55
N LYS A 120 4.61 -7.59 -4.00
CA LYS A 120 5.63 -6.58 -4.35
C LYS A 120 5.97 -5.66 -3.18
N ILE A 121 5.40 -5.86 -1.99
CA ILE A 121 5.53 -4.88 -0.91
C ILE A 121 6.97 -4.71 -0.45
N SER A 122 7.75 -5.80 -0.39
CA SER A 122 9.17 -5.74 -0.01
C SER A 122 10.00 -4.92 -1.00
N GLU A 123 9.77 -5.12 -2.30
CA GLU A 123 10.42 -4.31 -3.35
C GLU A 123 10.05 -2.84 -3.24
N LYS A 124 8.77 -2.56 -3.02
CA LYS A 124 8.28 -1.20 -2.85
C LYS A 124 8.93 -0.50 -1.65
N VAL A 125 8.98 -1.17 -0.51
CA VAL A 125 9.60 -0.63 0.71
C VAL A 125 11.10 -0.41 0.48
N LEU A 126 11.80 -1.36 -0.13
CA LEU A 126 13.22 -1.20 -0.47
C LEU A 126 13.44 -0.01 -1.40
N SER A 127 12.62 0.15 -2.43
CA SER A 127 12.71 1.27 -3.37
C SER A 127 12.53 2.61 -2.67
N ILE A 128 11.57 2.74 -1.76
CA ILE A 128 11.35 3.95 -0.94
C ILE A 128 12.60 4.26 -0.10
N LEU A 129 13.12 3.25 0.61
CA LEU A 129 14.31 3.41 1.46
C LEU A 129 15.53 3.84 0.67
N LEU A 130 15.79 3.21 -0.48
CA LEU A 130 16.92 3.55 -1.34
C LEU A 130 16.76 4.95 -1.94
N HIS A 131 15.56 5.32 -2.35
CA HIS A 131 15.28 6.64 -2.90
C HIS A 131 15.53 7.73 -1.84
N ILE A 132 14.94 7.62 -0.65
CA ILE A 132 15.16 8.60 0.43
C ILE A 132 16.64 8.67 0.80
N ARG A 133 17.31 7.52 0.90
CA ARG A 133 18.76 7.48 1.17
C ARG A 133 19.56 8.22 0.12
N SER A 134 19.22 8.06 -1.17
CA SER A 134 19.94 8.74 -2.26
C SER A 134 19.75 10.26 -2.26
N CYS A 135 18.64 10.74 -1.72
CA CYS A 135 18.35 12.17 -1.57
C CYS A 135 18.87 12.75 -0.24
N THR A 136 19.40 11.94 0.69
CA THR A 136 19.84 12.38 2.02
C THR A 136 21.35 12.54 2.07
N GLN A 137 21.81 13.73 2.49
CA GLN A 137 23.24 14.04 2.58
C GLN A 137 23.88 13.54 3.89
N ASN A 138 23.25 13.82 5.05
CA ASN A 138 23.87 13.57 6.35
C ASN A 138 23.27 12.36 7.06
N MET A 139 22.00 12.44 7.46
CA MET A 139 21.40 11.42 8.32
C MET A 139 20.01 11.02 7.83
N LEU A 140 19.80 9.70 7.67
CA LEU A 140 18.48 9.10 7.45
C LEU A 140 18.07 8.36 8.71
N LEU A 141 16.97 8.78 9.34
CA LEU A 141 16.35 8.13 10.48
C LEU A 141 15.19 7.24 10.02
N LEU A 142 15.13 6.04 10.56
CA LEU A 142 14.03 5.11 10.30
C LEU A 142 13.39 4.72 11.64
N GLN A 143 12.11 5.06 11.79
CA GLN A 143 11.30 4.60 12.92
C GLN A 143 10.52 3.34 12.53
N THR A 144 10.74 2.26 13.25
CA THR A 144 10.05 0.97 13.05
C THR A 144 9.86 0.25 14.37
N ARG A 145 8.81 -0.58 14.44
CA ARG A 145 8.56 -1.51 15.56
C ARG A 145 9.26 -2.86 15.39
N ASN A 146 9.75 -3.13 14.18
CA ASN A 146 10.46 -4.36 13.86
C ASN A 146 11.82 -4.06 13.23
N PRO A 147 12.82 -3.64 14.06
CA PRO A 147 14.14 -3.26 13.56
C PRO A 147 14.92 -4.44 12.95
N ASP A 148 14.58 -5.67 13.31
CA ASP A 148 15.25 -6.89 12.85
C ASP A 148 14.78 -7.35 11.47
N GLN A 149 13.92 -6.59 10.80
CA GLN A 149 13.48 -6.88 9.43
C GLN A 149 14.69 -6.95 8.49
N PRO A 150 14.98 -8.09 7.83
CA PRO A 150 16.16 -8.24 6.97
C PRO A 150 16.27 -7.17 5.88
N LEU A 151 15.14 -6.70 5.38
CA LEU A 151 15.04 -5.67 4.35
C LEU A 151 15.76 -4.37 4.75
N PHE A 152 15.70 -3.97 6.03
CA PHE A 152 16.41 -2.78 6.49
C PHE A 152 17.93 -2.97 6.43
N GLY A 153 18.42 -4.18 6.71
CA GLY A 153 19.82 -4.53 6.55
C GLY A 153 20.29 -4.41 5.10
N TYR A 154 19.47 -4.84 4.14
CA TYR A 154 19.77 -4.69 2.71
C TYR A 154 19.80 -3.22 2.29
N ALA A 155 18.81 -2.43 2.74
CA ALA A 155 18.74 -1.00 2.44
C ALA A 155 19.92 -0.22 3.01
N LEU A 156 20.31 -0.49 4.26
CA LEU A 156 21.44 0.16 4.94
C LEU A 156 22.79 -0.14 4.26
N LYS A 157 23.00 -1.40 3.85
CA LYS A 157 24.24 -1.82 3.20
C LYS A 157 24.26 -1.53 1.69
N GLY A 158 23.12 -1.18 1.09
CA GLY A 158 22.97 -1.09 -0.36
C GLY A 158 23.10 -2.46 -1.07
N ASN A 159 22.82 -3.54 -0.35
CA ASN A 159 22.98 -4.91 -0.85
C ASN A 159 21.72 -5.38 -1.59
N ILE A 160 21.51 -4.83 -2.77
CA ILE A 160 20.35 -5.12 -3.63
C ILE A 160 20.38 -6.56 -4.16
N LEU A 161 21.57 -7.10 -4.40
CA LEU A 161 21.72 -8.43 -5.01
C LEU A 161 21.20 -9.54 -4.08
N ASP A 162 21.55 -9.51 -2.80
CA ASP A 162 21.08 -10.52 -1.86
C ASP A 162 19.58 -10.38 -1.58
N PHE A 163 19.07 -9.15 -1.51
CA PHE A 163 17.63 -8.93 -1.46
C PHE A 163 16.92 -9.59 -2.64
N TYR A 164 17.36 -9.38 -3.86
CA TYR A 164 16.71 -9.99 -5.04
C TYR A 164 16.85 -11.51 -5.08
N ARG A 165 17.93 -12.08 -4.58
CA ARG A 165 18.09 -13.54 -4.46
C ARG A 165 17.03 -14.13 -3.54
N GLU A 166 16.82 -13.54 -2.38
CA GLU A 166 15.78 -13.98 -1.44
C GLU A 166 14.38 -13.76 -1.99
N GLU A 167 14.11 -12.58 -2.54
CA GLU A 167 12.81 -12.23 -3.12
C GLU A 167 12.42 -13.20 -4.26
N ILE A 168 13.37 -13.51 -5.16
CA ILE A 168 13.14 -14.47 -6.25
C ILE A 168 12.88 -15.87 -5.71
N ALA A 169 13.60 -16.29 -4.67
CA ALA A 169 13.38 -17.61 -4.05
C ALA A 169 11.97 -17.70 -3.44
N LEU A 170 11.52 -16.64 -2.72
CA LEU A 170 10.16 -16.56 -2.18
C LEU A 170 9.11 -16.57 -3.28
N ARG A 171 9.28 -15.80 -4.34
CA ARG A 171 8.36 -15.77 -5.48
C ARG A 171 8.25 -17.11 -6.18
N LYS A 172 9.35 -17.83 -6.29
CA LYS A 172 9.34 -19.20 -6.83
C LYS A 172 8.53 -20.13 -5.95
N THR A 173 8.75 -20.10 -4.63
CA THR A 173 8.04 -20.94 -3.66
C THR A 173 6.54 -20.69 -3.65
N PHE A 174 6.12 -19.42 -3.75
CA PHE A 174 4.71 -19.03 -3.71
C PHE A 174 4.05 -18.88 -5.09
N HIS A 175 4.73 -19.30 -6.14
CA HIS A 175 4.24 -19.18 -7.53
C HIS A 175 3.81 -17.75 -7.89
N TYR A 176 4.64 -16.76 -7.56
CA TYR A 176 4.45 -15.36 -7.98
C TYR A 176 5.27 -15.04 -9.24
N PRO A 177 4.95 -13.97 -9.97
CA PRO A 177 5.78 -13.49 -11.08
C PRO A 177 7.26 -13.30 -10.65
N PRO A 178 8.21 -13.68 -11.50
CA PRO A 178 8.12 -14.04 -12.92
C PRO A 178 7.80 -15.51 -13.22
N PHE A 179 7.57 -16.36 -12.23
CA PHE A 179 7.36 -17.80 -12.41
C PHE A 179 5.94 -18.15 -12.86
N SER A 180 4.98 -17.27 -12.58
CA SER A 180 3.58 -17.41 -12.97
C SER A 180 3.07 -16.12 -13.56
N THR A 181 2.05 -16.23 -14.40
CA THR A 181 1.17 -15.14 -14.79
C THR A 181 0.00 -15.10 -13.80
N LEU A 182 -0.27 -13.93 -13.24
CA LEU A 182 -1.39 -13.72 -12.32
C LEU A 182 -2.62 -13.25 -13.11
N ILE A 183 -3.77 -13.88 -12.85
CA ILE A 183 -5.05 -13.46 -13.41
C ILE A 183 -5.95 -13.09 -12.24
N LYS A 184 -6.24 -11.80 -12.11
CA LYS A 184 -7.14 -11.27 -11.08
C LYS A 184 -8.53 -11.08 -11.68
N LEU A 185 -9.50 -11.78 -11.13
CA LEU A 185 -10.91 -11.62 -11.40
C LEU A 185 -11.52 -10.77 -10.28
N SER A 186 -12.33 -9.80 -10.63
CA SER A 186 -12.98 -8.93 -9.66
C SER A 186 -14.44 -8.78 -10.00
N ILE A 187 -15.32 -8.87 -9.00
CA ILE A 187 -16.76 -8.67 -9.16
C ILE A 187 -17.27 -7.75 -8.06
N GLU A 188 -18.10 -6.78 -8.44
CA GLU A 188 -18.72 -5.80 -7.53
C GLU A 188 -20.24 -5.98 -7.52
N GLY A 189 -20.85 -5.86 -6.33
CA GLY A 189 -22.30 -5.92 -6.18
C GLY A 189 -22.77 -6.13 -4.74
N LYS A 190 -24.02 -6.52 -4.59
CA LYS A 190 -24.56 -6.95 -3.30
C LYS A 190 -23.86 -8.23 -2.84
N LYS A 191 -23.60 -8.35 -1.54
CA LYS A 191 -22.79 -9.43 -0.97
C LYS A 191 -23.24 -10.83 -1.43
N ASP A 192 -24.54 -11.11 -1.34
CA ASP A 192 -25.05 -12.45 -1.67
C ASP A 192 -24.93 -12.75 -3.17
N ASP A 193 -25.20 -11.76 -4.04
CA ASP A 193 -25.09 -11.90 -5.48
C ASP A 193 -23.64 -12.21 -5.92
N ILE A 194 -22.66 -11.46 -5.38
CA ILE A 194 -21.27 -11.66 -5.77
C ILE A 194 -20.69 -12.96 -5.21
N VAL A 195 -21.17 -13.44 -4.05
CA VAL A 195 -20.80 -14.75 -3.51
C VAL A 195 -21.35 -15.88 -4.40
N ALA A 196 -22.59 -15.77 -4.87
CA ALA A 196 -23.17 -16.74 -5.79
C ALA A 196 -22.41 -16.76 -7.14
N GLU A 197 -22.10 -15.58 -7.70
CA GLU A 197 -21.32 -15.48 -8.94
C GLU A 197 -19.88 -16.03 -8.76
N MET A 198 -19.24 -15.76 -7.63
CA MET A 198 -17.92 -16.30 -7.34
C MET A 198 -17.94 -17.84 -7.23
N SER A 199 -19.02 -18.40 -6.65
CA SER A 199 -19.20 -19.86 -6.60
C SER A 199 -19.36 -20.47 -7.98
N ARG A 200 -20.09 -19.81 -8.90
CA ARG A 200 -20.18 -20.24 -10.31
C ARG A 200 -18.81 -20.16 -11.00
N ALA A 201 -18.07 -19.07 -10.79
CA ALA A 201 -16.73 -18.94 -11.34
C ALA A 201 -15.80 -20.05 -10.84
N LYS A 202 -15.86 -20.42 -9.55
CA LYS A 202 -15.09 -21.57 -9.03
C LYS A 202 -15.41 -22.87 -9.75
N THR A 203 -16.65 -23.09 -10.16
CA THR A 203 -17.03 -24.29 -10.94
C THR A 203 -16.44 -24.22 -12.35
N VAL A 204 -16.48 -23.06 -13.01
CA VAL A 204 -15.90 -22.85 -14.34
C VAL A 204 -14.38 -23.09 -14.36
N PHE A 205 -13.70 -22.71 -13.28
CA PHE A 205 -12.25 -22.82 -13.13
C PHE A 205 -11.84 -23.92 -12.12
N ALA A 206 -12.63 -24.99 -12.01
CA ALA A 206 -12.40 -26.05 -11.01
C ALA A 206 -11.04 -26.77 -11.16
N ASP A 207 -10.42 -26.74 -12.33
CA ASP A 207 -9.08 -27.25 -12.62
C ASP A 207 -7.95 -26.27 -12.30
N GLN A 208 -8.28 -25.06 -11.85
CA GLN A 208 -7.32 -24.03 -11.46
C GLN A 208 -7.38 -23.77 -9.95
N GLU A 209 -6.22 -23.61 -9.34
CA GLU A 209 -6.17 -23.11 -7.97
C GLU A 209 -6.59 -21.64 -7.96
N MET A 210 -7.64 -21.33 -7.19
CA MET A 210 -8.23 -20.01 -7.13
C MET A 210 -8.29 -19.49 -5.69
N ASP A 211 -7.46 -18.51 -5.38
CA ASP A 211 -7.47 -17.80 -4.10
C ASP A 211 -8.57 -16.73 -4.12
N VAL A 212 -9.58 -16.86 -3.27
CA VAL A 212 -10.69 -15.89 -3.18
C VAL A 212 -10.57 -15.06 -1.91
N PHE A 213 -10.62 -13.73 -2.06
CA PHE A 213 -10.52 -12.80 -0.94
C PHE A 213 -11.38 -11.55 -1.16
N PRO A 214 -11.88 -10.92 -0.08
CA PRO A 214 -12.61 -9.66 -0.17
C PRO A 214 -11.67 -8.50 -0.53
N SER A 215 -12.19 -7.52 -1.24
CA SER A 215 -11.48 -6.26 -1.44
C SER A 215 -11.36 -5.49 -0.12
N PHE A 216 -10.22 -4.84 0.09
CA PHE A 216 -10.05 -3.85 1.15
C PHE A 216 -10.78 -2.53 0.86
N VAL A 217 -11.21 -2.35 -0.39
CA VAL A 217 -11.93 -1.16 -0.86
C VAL A 217 -13.38 -1.52 -1.05
N LYS A 218 -14.31 -0.74 -0.51
CA LYS A 218 -15.72 -0.85 -0.86
C LYS A 218 -15.94 -0.34 -2.27
N GLY A 219 -16.87 -0.95 -2.97
CA GLY A 219 -17.29 -0.51 -4.28
C GLY A 219 -18.12 0.78 -4.23
N LYS A 220 -18.54 1.23 -5.38
CA LYS A 220 -19.41 2.40 -5.51
C LYS A 220 -20.70 2.20 -4.71
N ASN A 221 -21.16 3.25 -4.03
CA ASN A 221 -22.40 3.22 -3.21
C ASN A 221 -22.40 2.17 -2.09
N GLY A 222 -21.23 1.80 -1.54
CA GLY A 222 -21.12 0.86 -0.42
C GLY A 222 -21.29 -0.61 -0.80
N THR A 223 -21.23 -0.95 -2.09
CA THR A 223 -21.22 -2.34 -2.58
C THR A 223 -19.99 -3.10 -2.10
N SER A 224 -20.08 -4.42 -2.06
CA SER A 224 -18.95 -5.29 -1.78
C SER A 224 -18.22 -5.67 -3.05
N ILE A 225 -16.90 -5.89 -2.96
CA ILE A 225 -16.09 -6.39 -4.06
C ILE A 225 -15.41 -7.67 -3.59
N LEU A 226 -15.49 -8.72 -4.41
CA LEU A 226 -14.71 -9.94 -4.24
C LEU A 226 -13.68 -10.06 -5.36
N HIS A 227 -12.50 -10.52 -4.98
CA HIS A 227 -11.43 -10.85 -5.90
C HIS A 227 -11.19 -12.36 -5.91
N ALA A 228 -10.78 -12.87 -7.04
CA ALA A 228 -10.18 -14.19 -7.16
C ALA A 228 -8.85 -14.06 -7.91
N LEU A 229 -7.85 -14.78 -7.47
CA LEU A 229 -6.52 -14.83 -8.06
C LEU A 229 -6.25 -16.24 -8.57
N ILE A 230 -5.96 -16.35 -9.86
CA ILE A 230 -5.49 -17.60 -10.49
C ILE A 230 -4.02 -17.41 -10.82
N LYS A 231 -3.19 -18.38 -10.42
CA LYS A 231 -1.74 -18.39 -10.70
C LYS A 231 -1.47 -19.42 -11.81
N VAL A 232 -1.15 -18.96 -13.01
CA VAL A 232 -0.86 -19.84 -14.14
C VAL A 232 0.66 -19.93 -14.34
N PRO A 233 1.28 -21.12 -14.30
CA PRO A 233 2.70 -21.25 -14.57
C PRO A 233 3.09 -20.55 -15.88
N LYS A 234 4.19 -19.77 -15.85
CA LYS A 234 4.60 -18.93 -16.99
C LYS A 234 4.73 -19.71 -18.30
N LYS A 235 5.13 -21.00 -18.22
CA LYS A 235 5.28 -21.88 -19.38
C LYS A 235 3.94 -22.31 -20.01
N GLU A 236 2.83 -22.23 -19.24
CA GLU A 236 1.49 -22.61 -19.68
C GLU A 236 0.68 -21.41 -20.17
N TRP A 237 1.18 -20.21 -19.98
CA TRP A 237 0.50 -18.99 -20.45
C TRP A 237 1.09 -18.50 -21.78
N PRO A 238 0.25 -18.14 -22.78
CA PRO A 238 -1.21 -18.17 -22.79
C PRO A 238 -1.80 -19.58 -23.02
N LYS A 239 -2.87 -19.95 -22.28
CA LYS A 239 -3.57 -21.20 -22.39
C LYS A 239 -4.94 -20.96 -23.08
N PRO A 240 -5.15 -21.38 -24.35
CA PRO A 240 -6.35 -21.04 -25.12
C PRO A 240 -7.66 -21.38 -24.39
N GLN A 241 -7.77 -22.58 -23.83
CA GLN A 241 -8.94 -23.02 -23.07
C GLN A 241 -9.25 -22.14 -21.85
N LEU A 242 -8.22 -21.63 -21.17
CA LEU A 242 -8.40 -20.72 -20.05
C LEU A 242 -8.88 -19.34 -20.54
N ILE A 243 -8.36 -18.86 -21.65
CA ILE A 243 -8.78 -17.60 -22.28
C ILE A 243 -10.25 -17.68 -22.70
N GLU A 244 -10.68 -18.75 -23.34
CA GLU A 244 -12.08 -18.97 -23.72
C GLU A 244 -13.00 -18.95 -22.49
N ARG A 245 -12.60 -19.61 -21.40
CA ARG A 245 -13.36 -19.58 -20.14
C ARG A 245 -13.41 -18.19 -19.52
N LEU A 246 -12.30 -17.45 -19.54
CA LEU A 246 -12.28 -16.05 -19.07
C LEU A 246 -13.22 -15.17 -19.89
N GLN A 247 -13.26 -15.35 -21.22
CA GLN A 247 -14.15 -14.62 -22.12
C GLN A 247 -15.62 -15.02 -21.95
N SER A 248 -15.92 -16.21 -21.46
CA SER A 248 -17.28 -16.68 -21.18
C SER A 248 -17.89 -16.09 -19.91
N LEU A 249 -17.09 -15.44 -19.06
CA LEU A 249 -17.59 -14.76 -17.88
C LEU A 249 -18.50 -13.58 -18.26
N SER A 250 -19.50 -13.32 -17.42
CA SER A 250 -20.42 -12.20 -17.65
C SER A 250 -19.68 -10.85 -17.67
N PRO A 251 -20.21 -9.82 -18.37
CA PRO A 251 -19.60 -8.48 -18.42
C PRO A 251 -19.46 -7.78 -17.07
N ARG A 252 -20.03 -8.34 -16.00
CA ARG A 252 -19.88 -7.84 -14.62
C ARG A 252 -18.48 -8.09 -14.06
N TRP A 253 -17.72 -9.02 -14.65
CA TRP A 253 -16.36 -9.33 -14.20
C TRP A 253 -15.34 -8.37 -14.79
N THR A 254 -14.47 -7.88 -13.93
CA THR A 254 -13.25 -7.19 -14.34
C THR A 254 -12.10 -8.20 -14.29
N ILE A 255 -11.45 -8.41 -15.42
CA ILE A 255 -10.34 -9.36 -15.57
C ILE A 255 -9.05 -8.55 -15.78
N LYS A 256 -8.03 -8.81 -14.99
CA LYS A 256 -6.70 -8.23 -15.17
C LYS A 256 -5.65 -9.33 -15.18
N VAL A 257 -4.85 -9.35 -16.23
CA VAL A 257 -3.68 -10.23 -16.37
C VAL A 257 -2.46 -9.45 -15.91
N ASP A 258 -1.63 -10.08 -15.09
CA ASP A 258 -0.46 -9.48 -14.43
C ASP A 258 -0.79 -8.11 -13.79
N PRO A 259 -1.74 -8.06 -12.82
CA PRO A 259 -2.14 -6.80 -12.20
C PRO A 259 -0.97 -6.15 -11.45
N ASP A 260 -0.97 -4.82 -11.41
CA ASP A 260 0.05 -4.05 -10.68
C ASP A 260 -0.01 -4.27 -9.16
N SER A 261 -1.19 -4.63 -8.64
CA SER A 261 -1.44 -4.93 -7.22
C SER A 261 -2.54 -5.97 -7.05
N LEU A 262 -2.44 -6.75 -6.00
CA LEU A 262 -3.45 -7.74 -5.61
C LEU A 262 -4.65 -7.13 -4.90
#